data_34e62cf51fa2feb3b481688f33264a76
#
_entry.id   34e62cf51fa2feb3b481688f33264a76
#
_cell.length_a   1.000
_cell.length_b   1.000
_cell.length_c   1.000
_cell.angle_alpha   90.00
_cell.angle_beta   90.00
_cell.angle_gamma   90.00
#
_symmetry.space_group_name_H-M   'P 1'
#
loop_
_entity.id
_entity.type
_entity.pdbx_description
1 polymer ?
#
loop_
_entity_poly.entity_id
_entity_poly.type
_entity_poly.pdbx_seq_one_letter_code
_entity_poly.pdbx_strand_id
1 'polypeptide(L)'
;MAIRKKQEPDEYQKALRKFHKKSNRHVVVFEADISEDEKRRIFSDADHLRQCGNELLGIMKRNLEQLLRTKKYRALQKLYGKVSDPIHALEKKEVLSGEETQKLNQLKKERAEITNSMNQMREFYQVTWDFCRTKMMELKEKYRLQSIFALSRAEDIWAAIETILYSSGRRLHFKKRGDLPEIRAKQSTRGLVIDSFQSGLIVKYGKVTIPCKYKAKDLWLQDEEKAIL
;
A
#
# COMPACT_ATOMS: atom_id res chain seq x y z
N MET A 1 -24.99 0.79 -21.54
CA MET A 1 -23.67 0.81 -20.90
C MET A 1 -22.85 -0.37 -21.43
N ALA A 2 -21.77 -0.10 -22.16
CA ALA A 2 -20.93 -1.15 -22.76
C ALA A 2 -20.02 -1.73 -21.68
N ILE A 3 -20.16 -3.02 -21.40
CA ILE A 3 -19.28 -3.78 -20.52
C ILE A 3 -17.90 -3.82 -21.18
N ARG A 4 -16.93 -3.07 -20.64
CA ARG A 4 -15.52 -3.19 -21.06
C ARG A 4 -15.06 -4.62 -20.77
N LYS A 5 -14.90 -5.44 -21.80
CA LYS A 5 -14.19 -6.72 -21.71
C LYS A 5 -12.80 -6.44 -21.14
N LYS A 6 -12.44 -7.08 -20.01
CA LYS A 6 -11.05 -7.09 -19.54
C LYS A 6 -10.20 -7.66 -20.65
N GLN A 7 -9.36 -6.83 -21.26
CA GLN A 7 -8.33 -7.32 -22.18
C GLN A 7 -7.41 -8.26 -21.39
N GLU A 8 -7.18 -9.45 -21.93
CA GLU A 8 -6.15 -10.32 -21.38
C GLU A 8 -4.79 -9.61 -21.48
N PRO A 9 -3.94 -9.73 -20.44
CA PRO A 9 -2.63 -9.12 -20.46
C PRO A 9 -1.83 -9.67 -21.64
N ASP A 10 -1.23 -8.79 -22.42
CA ASP A 10 -0.38 -9.17 -23.54
C ASP A 10 0.85 -9.98 -23.08
N GLU A 11 1.57 -10.59 -24.01
CA GLU A 11 2.72 -11.43 -23.70
C GLU A 11 3.84 -10.66 -22.99
N TYR A 12 4.00 -9.39 -23.32
CA TYR A 12 4.95 -8.50 -22.66
C TYR A 12 4.58 -8.28 -21.18
N GLN A 13 3.32 -8.02 -20.89
CA GLN A 13 2.84 -7.88 -19.51
C GLN A 13 2.94 -9.19 -18.72
N LYS A 14 2.71 -10.35 -19.39
CA LYS A 14 2.92 -11.67 -18.77
C LYS A 14 4.40 -11.90 -18.46
N ALA A 15 5.30 -11.54 -19.39
CA ALA A 15 6.75 -11.64 -19.20
C ALA A 15 7.25 -10.71 -18.09
N LEU A 16 6.79 -9.45 -18.03
CA LEU A 16 7.09 -8.49 -16.98
C LEU A 16 6.65 -8.99 -15.60
N ARG A 17 5.43 -9.55 -15.49
CA ARG A 17 4.96 -10.17 -14.23
C ARG A 17 5.81 -11.35 -13.81
N LYS A 18 6.28 -12.16 -14.77
CA LYS A 18 7.17 -13.31 -14.51
C LYS A 18 8.56 -12.83 -14.08
N PHE A 19 9.07 -11.78 -14.70
CA PHE A 19 10.33 -11.12 -14.35
C PHE A 19 10.27 -10.51 -12.94
N HIS A 20 9.25 -9.73 -12.60
CA HIS A 20 9.06 -9.18 -11.27
C HIS A 20 8.86 -10.24 -10.17
N LYS A 21 8.35 -11.41 -10.51
CA LYS A 21 8.24 -12.55 -9.58
C LYS A 21 9.57 -13.25 -9.31
N LYS A 22 10.52 -13.17 -10.26
CA LYS A 22 11.84 -13.80 -10.18
C LYS A 22 12.98 -12.83 -9.84
N SER A 23 12.74 -11.51 -9.90
CA SER A 23 13.78 -10.54 -9.60
C SER A 23 14.10 -10.59 -8.09
N ASN A 24 15.32 -10.97 -7.76
CA ASN A 24 15.85 -10.79 -6.42
C ASN A 24 15.85 -9.28 -6.13
N ARG A 25 15.05 -8.85 -5.16
CA ARG A 25 15.06 -7.45 -4.72
C ARG A 25 16.28 -7.25 -3.85
N HIS A 26 17.19 -6.40 -4.31
CA HIS A 26 18.33 -5.99 -3.52
C HIS A 26 17.98 -4.70 -2.77
N VAL A 27 18.25 -4.68 -1.48
CA VAL A 27 18.13 -3.46 -0.66
C VAL A 27 19.54 -2.90 -0.54
N VAL A 28 19.72 -1.68 -1.03
CA VAL A 28 20.99 -0.97 -0.92
C VAL A 28 20.81 0.17 0.08
N VAL A 29 21.72 0.27 1.02
CA VAL A 29 21.73 1.31 2.04
C VAL A 29 22.92 2.23 1.77
N PHE A 30 22.64 3.49 1.54
CA PHE A 30 23.64 4.52 1.34
C PHE A 30 23.81 5.36 2.60
N GLU A 31 24.99 5.85 2.82
CA GLU A 31 25.27 6.86 3.83
C GLU A 31 25.14 8.24 3.19
N ALA A 32 24.26 9.06 3.73
CA ALA A 32 23.97 10.40 3.23
C ALA A 32 24.94 11.42 3.87
N ASP A 33 25.57 12.25 3.05
CA ASP A 33 26.40 13.35 3.51
C ASP A 33 25.57 14.65 3.39
N ILE A 34 24.91 15.03 4.50
CA ILE A 34 24.00 16.17 4.55
C ILE A 34 24.36 17.10 5.68
N SER A 35 24.18 18.41 5.45
CA SER A 35 24.34 19.44 6.46
C SER A 35 23.29 19.29 7.57
N GLU A 36 23.57 19.85 8.75
CA GLU A 36 22.60 19.85 9.86
C GLU A 36 21.30 20.60 9.53
N ASP A 37 21.35 21.62 8.69
CA ASP A 37 20.14 22.37 8.27
C ASP A 37 19.28 21.54 7.31
N GLU A 38 19.87 20.83 6.37
CA GLU A 38 19.16 19.89 5.48
C GLU A 38 18.55 18.75 6.28
N LYS A 39 19.29 18.21 7.24
CA LYS A 39 18.82 17.18 8.15
C LYS A 39 17.61 17.64 8.96
N ARG A 40 17.67 18.84 9.56
CA ARG A 40 16.54 19.44 10.28
C ARG A 40 15.32 19.57 9.37
N ARG A 41 15.51 20.00 8.14
CA ARG A 41 14.42 20.12 7.15
C ARG A 41 13.78 18.77 6.85
N ILE A 42 14.57 17.73 6.55
CA ILE A 42 14.06 16.39 6.27
C ILE A 42 13.31 15.83 7.48
N PHE A 43 13.84 16.00 8.70
CA PHE A 43 13.17 15.57 9.93
C PHE A 43 11.89 16.35 10.21
N SER A 44 11.84 17.64 9.91
CA SER A 44 10.62 18.45 9.99
C SER A 44 9.54 17.91 9.04
N ASP A 45 9.90 17.61 7.79
CA ASP A 45 8.97 17.04 6.81
C ASP A 45 8.48 15.65 7.26
N ALA A 46 9.37 14.82 7.81
CA ALA A 46 9.00 13.53 8.38
C ALA A 46 8.06 13.66 9.59
N ASP A 47 8.24 14.67 10.45
CA ASP A 47 7.32 14.93 11.56
C ASP A 47 5.96 15.45 11.07
N HIS A 48 5.93 16.32 10.08
CA HIS A 48 4.68 16.74 9.43
C HIS A 48 3.96 15.52 8.80
N LEU A 49 4.68 14.61 8.16
CA LEU A 49 4.12 13.37 7.61
C LEU A 49 3.56 12.46 8.72
N ARG A 50 4.22 12.39 9.87
CA ARG A 50 3.74 11.68 11.06
C ARG A 50 2.43 12.28 11.57
N GLN A 51 2.38 13.61 11.74
CA GLN A 51 1.20 14.32 12.24
C GLN A 51 0.01 14.16 11.28
N CYS A 52 0.23 14.38 9.98
CA CYS A 52 -0.76 14.21 8.93
C CYS A 52 -1.30 12.76 8.93
N GLY A 53 -0.40 11.76 8.98
CA GLY A 53 -0.77 10.36 9.04
C GLY A 53 -1.56 10.00 10.30
N ASN A 54 -1.22 10.56 11.45
CA ASN A 54 -1.97 10.35 12.69
C ASN A 54 -3.37 10.97 12.63
N GLU A 55 -3.51 12.16 12.04
CA GLU A 55 -4.83 12.79 11.85
C GLU A 55 -5.72 11.94 10.95
N LEU A 56 -5.20 11.48 9.81
CA LEU A 56 -5.93 10.55 8.93
C LEU A 56 -6.27 9.26 9.65
N LEU A 57 -5.32 8.65 10.35
CA LEU A 57 -5.53 7.42 11.12
C LEU A 57 -6.64 7.58 12.15
N GLY A 58 -6.71 8.73 12.83
CA GLY A 58 -7.76 9.06 13.78
C GLY A 58 -9.15 9.09 13.14
N ILE A 59 -9.27 9.65 11.94
CA ILE A 59 -10.53 9.68 11.17
C ILE A 59 -10.91 8.25 10.77
N MET A 60 -9.99 7.53 10.14
CA MET A 60 -10.23 6.17 9.65
C MET A 60 -10.56 5.20 10.78
N LYS A 61 -9.91 5.36 11.95
CA LYS A 61 -10.17 4.54 13.13
C LYS A 61 -11.59 4.72 13.64
N ARG A 62 -12.08 5.97 13.74
CA ARG A 62 -13.48 6.23 14.15
C ARG A 62 -14.48 5.61 13.19
N ASN A 63 -14.26 5.77 11.89
CA ASN A 63 -15.14 5.22 10.86
C ASN A 63 -15.14 3.68 10.91
N LEU A 64 -13.97 3.07 11.04
CA LEU A 64 -13.82 1.61 11.17
C LEU A 64 -14.51 1.08 12.42
N GLU A 65 -14.35 1.75 13.57
CA GLU A 65 -15.03 1.35 14.83
C GLU A 65 -16.56 1.41 14.69
N GLN A 66 -17.08 2.45 14.05
CA GLN A 66 -18.52 2.56 13.78
C GLN A 66 -19.00 1.41 12.89
N LEU A 67 -18.33 1.12 11.79
CA LEU A 67 -18.62 -0.01 10.91
C LEU A 67 -18.65 -1.34 11.67
N LEU A 68 -17.58 -1.64 12.42
CA LEU A 68 -17.42 -2.90 13.15
C LEU A 68 -18.41 -3.08 14.31
N ARG A 69 -18.95 -1.99 14.89
CA ARG A 69 -20.02 -2.04 15.90
C ARG A 69 -21.38 -2.38 15.32
N THR A 70 -21.56 -2.21 14.00
CA THR A 70 -22.86 -2.42 13.34
C THR A 70 -23.25 -3.89 13.36
N LYS A 71 -24.42 -4.24 13.91
CA LYS A 71 -24.95 -5.61 13.96
C LYS A 71 -25.00 -6.25 12.56
N LYS A 72 -25.49 -5.49 11.57
CA LYS A 72 -25.61 -5.95 10.18
C LYS A 72 -24.24 -6.33 9.60
N TYR A 73 -23.21 -5.50 9.79
CA TYR A 73 -21.87 -5.81 9.26
C TYR A 73 -21.28 -7.06 9.89
N ARG A 74 -21.40 -7.22 11.21
CA ARG A 74 -20.95 -8.42 11.91
C ARG A 74 -21.68 -9.70 11.47
N ALA A 75 -22.98 -9.58 11.16
CA ALA A 75 -23.76 -10.70 10.61
C ALA A 75 -23.24 -11.08 9.22
N LEU A 76 -22.98 -10.10 8.34
CA LEU A 76 -22.40 -10.32 7.01
C LEU A 76 -20.98 -10.97 7.10
N GLN A 77 -20.13 -10.54 8.04
CA GLN A 77 -18.83 -11.16 8.25
C GLN A 77 -18.94 -12.65 8.63
N LYS A 78 -19.89 -12.98 9.51
CA LYS A 78 -20.16 -14.38 9.88
C LYS A 78 -20.66 -15.21 8.69
N LEU A 79 -21.56 -14.64 7.89
CA LEU A 79 -22.07 -15.30 6.67
C LEU A 79 -20.95 -15.49 5.65
N TYR A 80 -20.12 -14.48 5.44
CA TYR A 80 -18.97 -14.56 4.55
C TYR A 80 -18.01 -15.71 4.92
N GLY A 81 -17.71 -15.88 6.21
CA GLY A 81 -16.91 -17.02 6.69
C GLY A 81 -17.58 -18.35 6.38
N LYS A 82 -18.87 -18.50 6.75
CA LYS A 82 -19.64 -19.73 6.50
C LYS A 82 -19.69 -20.14 5.02
N VAL A 83 -19.72 -19.16 4.10
CA VAL A 83 -19.73 -19.43 2.66
C VAL A 83 -18.32 -19.64 2.11
N SER A 84 -17.32 -18.98 2.68
CA SER A 84 -15.94 -19.08 2.20
C SER A 84 -15.29 -20.42 2.55
N ASP A 85 -15.57 -20.97 3.73
CA ASP A 85 -14.98 -22.25 4.18
C ASP A 85 -15.28 -23.41 3.22
N PRO A 86 -16.54 -23.67 2.81
CA PRO A 86 -16.82 -24.73 1.84
C PRO A 86 -16.28 -24.43 0.44
N ILE A 87 -16.18 -23.16 0.02
CA ILE A 87 -15.52 -22.78 -1.24
C ILE A 87 -14.06 -23.21 -1.20
N HIS A 88 -13.32 -22.87 -0.15
CA HIS A 88 -11.92 -23.26 0.00
C HIS A 88 -11.73 -24.78 0.09
N ALA A 89 -12.67 -25.50 0.70
CA ALA A 89 -12.65 -26.97 0.76
C ALA A 89 -12.82 -27.58 -0.63
N LEU A 90 -13.74 -27.05 -1.45
CA LEU A 90 -13.96 -27.52 -2.81
C LEU A 90 -12.80 -27.15 -3.74
N GLU A 91 -12.26 -25.92 -3.64
CA GLU A 91 -11.14 -25.46 -4.47
C GLU A 91 -9.82 -26.20 -4.23
N LYS A 92 -9.67 -26.89 -3.11
CA LYS A 92 -8.51 -27.75 -2.81
C LYS A 92 -8.57 -29.15 -3.44
N LYS A 93 -9.72 -29.55 -3.96
CA LYS A 93 -9.86 -30.85 -4.64
C LYS A 93 -9.25 -30.79 -6.04
N GLU A 94 -8.49 -31.78 -6.41
CA GLU A 94 -7.88 -31.86 -7.77
C GLU A 94 -8.94 -32.08 -8.87
N VAL A 95 -10.00 -32.83 -8.57
CA VAL A 95 -11.11 -33.11 -9.48
C VAL A 95 -12.43 -32.85 -8.75
N LEU A 96 -13.33 -32.13 -9.38
CA LEU A 96 -14.68 -31.86 -8.90
C LEU A 96 -15.70 -32.67 -9.72
N SER A 97 -16.69 -33.24 -9.05
CA SER A 97 -17.86 -33.80 -9.73
C SER A 97 -18.73 -32.69 -10.34
N GLY A 98 -19.64 -33.05 -11.26
CA GLY A 98 -20.58 -32.07 -11.83
C GLY A 98 -21.44 -31.37 -10.77
N GLU A 99 -21.91 -32.07 -9.75
CA GLU A 99 -22.68 -31.52 -8.63
C GLU A 99 -21.82 -30.57 -7.76
N GLU A 100 -20.58 -30.97 -7.50
CA GLU A 100 -19.64 -30.12 -6.73
C GLU A 100 -19.30 -28.84 -7.45
N THR A 101 -19.18 -28.90 -8.78
CA THR A 101 -18.95 -27.72 -9.64
C THR A 101 -20.14 -26.76 -9.58
N GLN A 102 -21.36 -27.27 -9.66
CA GLN A 102 -22.58 -26.46 -9.53
C GLN A 102 -22.67 -25.82 -8.13
N LYS A 103 -22.43 -26.60 -7.08
CA LYS A 103 -22.39 -26.11 -5.70
C LYS A 103 -21.32 -25.02 -5.50
N LEU A 104 -20.13 -25.19 -6.04
CA LEU A 104 -19.06 -24.19 -5.98
C LEU A 104 -19.48 -22.88 -6.66
N ASN A 105 -20.11 -22.94 -7.82
CA ASN A 105 -20.58 -21.77 -8.54
C ASN A 105 -21.68 -21.04 -7.77
N GLN A 106 -22.60 -21.77 -7.16
CA GLN A 106 -23.66 -21.18 -6.32
C GLN A 106 -23.06 -20.49 -5.10
N LEU A 107 -22.14 -21.12 -4.38
CA LEU A 107 -21.47 -20.54 -3.23
C LEU A 107 -20.65 -19.29 -3.60
N LYS A 108 -19.98 -19.31 -4.76
CA LYS A 108 -19.26 -18.12 -5.27
C LYS A 108 -20.21 -16.95 -5.56
N LYS A 109 -21.40 -17.23 -6.09
CA LYS A 109 -22.44 -16.22 -6.31
C LYS A 109 -22.93 -15.61 -4.98
N GLU A 110 -23.26 -16.47 -4.03
CA GLU A 110 -23.69 -16.04 -2.70
C GLU A 110 -22.61 -15.19 -1.98
N ARG A 111 -21.34 -15.64 -2.05
CA ARG A 111 -20.20 -14.86 -1.53
C ARG A 111 -20.08 -13.48 -2.17
N ALA A 112 -20.31 -13.38 -3.48
CA ALA A 112 -20.27 -12.12 -4.19
C ALA A 112 -21.38 -11.15 -3.72
N GLU A 113 -22.59 -11.64 -3.47
CA GLU A 113 -23.72 -10.85 -2.95
C GLU A 113 -23.44 -10.33 -1.52
N ILE A 114 -22.88 -11.19 -0.66
CA ILE A 114 -22.46 -10.81 0.68
C ILE A 114 -21.36 -9.74 0.60
N THR A 115 -20.36 -9.94 -0.27
CA THR A 115 -19.25 -8.98 -0.48
C THR A 115 -19.77 -7.63 -0.95
N ASN A 116 -20.70 -7.60 -1.89
CA ASN A 116 -21.33 -6.37 -2.36
C ASN A 116 -22.05 -5.62 -1.22
N SER A 117 -22.80 -6.36 -0.39
CA SER A 117 -23.47 -5.79 0.78
C SER A 117 -22.48 -5.23 1.80
N MET A 118 -21.36 -5.93 2.03
CA MET A 118 -20.29 -5.44 2.90
C MET A 118 -19.62 -4.18 2.33
N ASN A 119 -19.39 -4.14 1.01
CA ASN A 119 -18.78 -2.98 0.36
C ASN A 119 -19.69 -1.75 0.43
N GLN A 120 -20.99 -1.89 0.20
CA GLN A 120 -21.95 -0.79 0.40
C GLN A 120 -21.90 -0.22 1.83
N MET A 121 -21.77 -1.10 2.84
CA MET A 121 -21.60 -0.64 4.21
C MET A 121 -20.26 0.07 4.45
N ARG A 122 -19.18 -0.40 3.84
CA ARG A 122 -17.86 0.28 3.91
C ARG A 122 -17.93 1.66 3.28
N GLU A 123 -18.57 1.79 2.13
CA GLU A 123 -18.81 3.08 1.47
C GLU A 123 -19.60 4.03 2.37
N PHE A 124 -20.72 3.55 2.94
CA PHE A 124 -21.56 4.34 3.83
C PHE A 124 -20.78 4.86 5.06
N TYR A 125 -19.95 4.01 5.67
CA TYR A 125 -19.09 4.40 6.81
C TYR A 125 -17.76 5.01 6.40
N GLN A 126 -17.54 5.28 5.11
CA GLN A 126 -16.29 5.86 4.59
C GLN A 126 -15.04 5.06 4.97
N VAL A 127 -15.13 3.72 4.97
CA VAL A 127 -14.03 2.79 5.18
C VAL A 127 -13.63 2.19 3.84
N THR A 128 -13.11 3.04 2.96
CA THR A 128 -12.64 2.68 1.60
C THR A 128 -11.29 3.30 1.32
N TRP A 129 -10.56 2.72 0.37
CA TRP A 129 -9.30 3.29 -0.11
C TRP A 129 -9.51 4.69 -0.71
N ASP A 130 -10.54 4.88 -1.50
CA ASP A 130 -10.82 6.16 -2.14
C ASP A 130 -11.06 7.28 -1.12
N PHE A 131 -11.81 7.01 -0.05
CA PHE A 131 -11.97 7.97 1.02
C PHE A 131 -10.65 8.26 1.75
N CYS A 132 -9.88 7.20 2.09
CA CYS A 132 -8.58 7.32 2.74
C CYS A 132 -7.62 8.20 1.91
N ARG A 133 -7.53 7.93 0.61
CA ARG A 133 -6.70 8.67 -0.34
C ARG A 133 -7.16 10.13 -0.47
N THR A 134 -8.45 10.37 -0.69
CA THR A 134 -9.01 11.72 -0.85
C THR A 134 -8.76 12.53 0.40
N LYS A 135 -9.02 11.96 1.56
CA LYS A 135 -8.81 12.65 2.84
C LYS A 135 -7.35 12.96 3.12
N MET A 136 -6.43 12.07 2.74
CA MET A 136 -4.99 12.36 2.82
C MET A 136 -4.61 13.52 1.90
N MET A 137 -5.19 13.61 0.70
CA MET A 137 -4.90 14.70 -0.24
C MET A 137 -5.44 16.05 0.23
N GLU A 138 -6.51 16.08 1.02
CA GLU A 138 -6.96 17.30 1.71
C GLU A 138 -6.00 17.67 2.86
N LEU A 139 -5.64 16.71 3.69
CA LEU A 139 -4.79 16.93 4.86
C LEU A 139 -3.36 17.36 4.49
N LYS A 140 -2.79 16.85 3.37
CA LYS A 140 -1.44 17.19 2.96
C LYS A 140 -1.22 18.70 2.75
N GLU A 141 -2.25 19.43 2.33
CA GLU A 141 -2.17 20.89 2.12
C GLU A 141 -1.92 21.61 3.45
N LYS A 142 -2.65 21.20 4.50
CA LYS A 142 -2.47 21.73 5.88
C LYS A 142 -1.03 21.54 6.37
N TYR A 143 -0.41 20.41 6.04
CA TYR A 143 0.94 20.04 6.48
C TYR A 143 2.03 20.36 5.45
N ARG A 144 1.67 20.98 4.30
CA ARG A 144 2.59 21.35 3.21
C ARG A 144 3.44 20.17 2.70
N LEU A 145 2.83 19.00 2.60
CA LEU A 145 3.50 17.77 2.18
C LEU A 145 3.45 17.58 0.67
N GLN A 146 4.48 16.96 0.12
CA GLN A 146 4.45 16.50 -1.26
C GLN A 146 3.47 15.32 -1.40
N SER A 147 2.68 15.35 -2.48
CA SER A 147 1.63 14.34 -2.75
C SER A 147 2.14 12.91 -2.73
N ILE A 148 3.36 12.68 -3.23
CA ILE A 148 3.92 11.33 -3.32
C ILE A 148 4.19 10.72 -1.93
N PHE A 149 4.67 11.51 -0.98
CA PHE A 149 4.93 11.06 0.38
C PHE A 149 3.62 10.88 1.17
N ALA A 150 2.68 11.81 0.98
CA ALA A 150 1.35 11.73 1.58
C ALA A 150 0.61 10.46 1.10
N LEU A 151 0.62 10.17 -0.21
CA LEU A 151 0.00 8.98 -0.75
C LEU A 151 0.65 7.68 -0.24
N SER A 152 1.98 7.63 -0.18
CA SER A 152 2.68 6.47 0.38
C SER A 152 2.28 6.23 1.85
N ARG A 153 2.12 7.31 2.62
CA ARG A 153 1.63 7.20 4.00
C ARG A 153 0.17 6.76 4.10
N ALA A 154 -0.70 7.22 3.18
CA ALA A 154 -2.08 6.76 3.10
C ALA A 154 -2.18 5.26 2.84
N GLU A 155 -1.30 4.73 1.97
CA GLU A 155 -1.24 3.30 1.67
C GLU A 155 -0.83 2.47 2.90
N ASP A 156 0.14 2.93 3.68
CA ASP A 156 0.51 2.26 4.93
C ASP A 156 -0.67 2.19 5.91
N ILE A 157 -1.43 3.29 6.01
CA ILE A 157 -2.60 3.36 6.88
C ILE A 157 -3.70 2.43 6.36
N TRP A 158 -3.93 2.44 5.03
CA TRP A 158 -4.93 1.57 4.41
C TRP A 158 -4.57 0.10 4.57
N ALA A 159 -3.33 -0.29 4.36
CA ALA A 159 -2.87 -1.66 4.58
C ALA A 159 -3.10 -2.14 6.03
N ALA A 160 -2.91 -1.25 7.01
CA ALA A 160 -3.22 -1.56 8.40
C ALA A 160 -4.73 -1.75 8.64
N ILE A 161 -5.58 -0.97 7.96
CA ILE A 161 -7.04 -1.12 8.00
C ILE A 161 -7.47 -2.43 7.34
N GLU A 162 -6.93 -2.76 6.17
CA GLU A 162 -7.20 -4.03 5.47
C GLU A 162 -6.83 -5.23 6.35
N THR A 163 -5.73 -5.14 7.09
CA THR A 163 -5.34 -6.18 8.03
C THR A 163 -6.39 -6.42 9.13
N ILE A 164 -7.12 -5.38 9.56
CA ILE A 164 -8.22 -5.52 10.52
C ILE A 164 -9.49 -6.04 9.83
N LEU A 165 -9.77 -5.60 8.60
CA LEU A 165 -10.96 -6.00 7.87
C LEU A 165 -10.95 -7.46 7.42
N TYR A 166 -9.76 -7.96 7.03
CA TYR A 166 -9.62 -9.23 6.30
C TYR A 166 -8.73 -10.28 6.99
N SER A 167 -8.06 -9.93 8.08
CA SER A 167 -7.16 -10.84 8.77
C SER A 167 -7.22 -10.68 10.29
N SER A 168 -6.17 -11.11 10.99
CA SER A 168 -6.10 -11.13 12.45
C SER A 168 -5.65 -9.81 13.10
N GLY A 169 -5.55 -8.71 12.34
CA GLY A 169 -5.19 -7.42 12.88
C GLY A 169 -6.17 -6.95 13.95
N ARG A 170 -5.64 -6.47 15.07
CA ARG A 170 -6.50 -6.13 16.23
C ARG A 170 -6.58 -4.63 16.51
N ARG A 171 -5.53 -3.87 16.21
CA ARG A 171 -5.45 -2.45 16.61
C ARG A 171 -4.68 -1.62 15.60
N LEU A 172 -5.12 -0.37 15.47
CA LEU A 172 -4.38 0.70 14.77
C LEU A 172 -3.56 1.48 15.79
N HIS A 173 -2.29 1.72 15.47
CA HIS A 173 -1.36 2.40 16.36
C HIS A 173 -0.94 3.76 15.78
N PHE A 174 -1.08 4.81 16.58
CA PHE A 174 -0.54 6.12 16.28
C PHE A 174 0.99 6.11 16.43
N LYS A 175 1.69 6.82 15.57
CA LYS A 175 3.12 7.06 15.72
C LYS A 175 3.35 8.14 16.79
N LYS A 176 4.19 7.83 17.78
CA LYS A 176 4.55 8.77 18.84
C LYS A 176 5.45 9.89 18.30
N ARG A 177 5.62 10.96 19.07
CA ARG A 177 6.62 11.98 18.80
C ARG A 177 8.00 11.31 18.82
N GLY A 178 8.80 11.51 17.76
CA GLY A 178 10.08 10.83 17.58
C GLY A 178 10.02 9.54 16.73
N ASP A 179 8.87 8.86 16.62
CA ASP A 179 8.67 7.72 15.70
C ASP A 179 8.42 8.25 14.29
N LEU A 180 9.45 8.74 13.63
CA LEU A 180 9.30 9.32 12.31
C LEU A 180 8.94 8.21 11.29
N PRO A 181 7.95 8.44 10.42
CA PRO A 181 7.68 7.53 9.32
C PRO A 181 8.81 7.57 8.31
N GLU A 182 9.03 6.46 7.62
CA GLU A 182 9.89 6.46 6.45
C GLU A 182 9.30 7.36 5.36
N ILE A 183 10.15 8.18 4.76
CA ILE A 183 9.80 8.94 3.57
C ILE A 183 10.08 8.03 2.38
N ARG A 184 9.02 7.61 1.68
CA ARG A 184 9.12 6.70 0.54
C ARG A 184 8.62 7.36 -0.72
N ALA A 185 9.35 7.17 -1.80
CA ALA A 185 8.90 7.48 -3.16
C ALA A 185 8.77 6.18 -3.95
N LYS A 186 7.66 5.98 -4.63
CA LYS A 186 7.42 4.79 -5.46
C LYS A 186 8.01 4.92 -6.86
N GLN A 187 8.35 6.13 -7.26
CA GLN A 187 8.85 6.43 -8.59
C GLN A 187 10.16 7.18 -8.46
N SER A 188 11.17 6.72 -9.18
CA SER A 188 12.50 7.35 -9.22
C SER A 188 12.51 8.75 -9.83
N THR A 189 11.42 9.16 -10.50
CA THR A 189 11.29 10.45 -11.16
C THR A 189 10.60 11.54 -10.32
N ARG A 190 10.01 11.18 -9.18
CA ARG A 190 9.24 12.10 -8.32
C ARG A 190 9.51 11.85 -6.85
N GLY A 191 9.72 12.93 -6.12
CA GLY A 191 9.91 12.93 -4.67
C GLY A 191 11.34 12.62 -4.26
N LEU A 192 11.79 11.38 -4.42
CA LEU A 192 13.19 10.97 -4.30
C LEU A 192 13.68 10.60 -5.70
N VAL A 193 14.57 11.40 -6.26
CA VAL A 193 15.20 11.12 -7.54
C VAL A 193 16.62 10.66 -7.30
N ILE A 194 16.95 9.49 -7.85
CA ILE A 194 18.30 8.95 -7.79
C ILE A 194 18.99 9.33 -9.08
N ASP A 195 20.11 10.01 -8.96
CA ASP A 195 20.94 10.46 -10.06
C ASP A 195 22.35 9.92 -9.86
N SER A 196 22.93 9.32 -10.91
CA SER A 196 24.27 8.78 -10.85
C SER A 196 25.24 9.75 -11.52
N PHE A 197 26.29 10.15 -10.82
CA PHE A 197 27.40 10.90 -11.36
C PHE A 197 28.67 10.05 -11.35
N GLN A 198 29.64 10.39 -12.20
CA GLN A 198 30.94 9.71 -12.28
C GLN A 198 31.68 9.60 -10.92
N SER A 199 31.32 10.47 -9.95
CA SER A 199 31.92 10.53 -8.62
C SER A 199 31.10 9.95 -7.48
N GLY A 200 29.89 9.42 -7.74
CA GLY A 200 29.02 8.90 -6.69
C GLY A 200 27.54 8.95 -7.01
N LEU A 201 26.70 8.57 -6.04
CA LEU A 201 25.27 8.61 -6.13
C LEU A 201 24.75 9.91 -5.50
N ILE A 202 23.80 10.54 -6.16
CA ILE A 202 23.07 11.69 -5.63
C ILE A 202 21.60 11.35 -5.50
N VAL A 203 21.05 11.59 -4.31
CA VAL A 203 19.61 11.51 -4.06
C VAL A 203 19.05 12.93 -3.96
N LYS A 204 18.12 13.28 -4.83
CA LYS A 204 17.42 14.57 -4.77
C LYS A 204 16.11 14.41 -3.99
N TYR A 205 15.97 15.18 -2.91
CA TYR A 205 14.76 15.28 -2.09
C TYR A 205 14.19 16.70 -2.20
N GLY A 206 13.25 16.89 -3.11
CA GLY A 206 12.74 18.23 -3.43
C GLY A 206 13.85 19.14 -3.95
N LYS A 207 14.19 20.19 -3.18
CA LYS A 207 15.30 21.11 -3.50
C LYS A 207 16.63 20.70 -2.83
N VAL A 208 16.63 19.66 -2.00
CA VAL A 208 17.83 19.19 -1.31
C VAL A 208 18.51 18.16 -2.19
N THR A 209 19.81 18.32 -2.39
CA THR A 209 20.67 17.39 -3.14
C THR A 209 21.56 16.69 -2.13
N ILE A 210 21.40 15.37 -2.01
CA ILE A 210 22.04 14.55 -1.00
C ILE A 210 23.12 13.71 -1.66
N PRO A 211 24.41 14.05 -1.48
CA PRO A 211 25.50 13.16 -1.87
C PRO A 211 25.46 11.88 -1.03
N CYS A 212 25.58 10.74 -1.68
CA CYS A 212 25.56 9.45 -1.03
C CYS A 212 26.86 8.69 -1.27
N LYS A 213 27.38 8.07 -0.20
CA LYS A 213 28.60 7.26 -0.28
C LYS A 213 28.22 5.79 -0.40
N TYR A 214 28.88 5.08 -1.32
CA TYR A 214 28.79 3.63 -1.43
C TYR A 214 29.65 2.96 -0.35
N LYS A 215 29.19 1.81 0.10
CA LYS A 215 30.07 0.88 0.78
C LYS A 215 30.88 0.10 -0.27
N ALA A 216 32.15 -0.14 -0.01
CA ALA A 216 33.05 -0.84 -0.95
C ALA A 216 32.53 -2.21 -1.44
N LYS A 217 31.68 -2.88 -0.64
CA LYS A 217 31.03 -4.15 -1.01
C LYS A 217 29.90 -4.02 -2.03
N ASP A 218 29.44 -2.80 -2.30
CA ASP A 218 28.32 -2.54 -3.21
C ASP A 218 28.84 -2.09 -4.60
N LEU A 219 30.02 -2.56 -5.00
CA LEU A 219 30.70 -2.23 -6.26
C LEU A 219 29.89 -2.58 -7.52
N TRP A 220 28.92 -3.50 -7.41
CA TRP A 220 28.01 -3.83 -8.49
C TRP A 220 27.13 -2.66 -8.94
N LEU A 221 26.96 -1.63 -8.09
CA LEU A 221 26.26 -0.38 -8.44
C LEU A 221 27.10 0.55 -9.35
N GLN A 222 28.39 0.28 -9.48
CA GLN A 222 29.29 1.03 -10.38
C GLN A 222 29.25 0.49 -11.81
N ASP A 223 28.59 -0.64 -12.05
CA ASP A 223 28.42 -1.25 -13.34
C ASP A 223 27.21 -0.58 -14.02
N GLU A 224 27.49 0.34 -14.97
CA GLU A 224 26.46 1.16 -15.66
C GLU A 224 25.37 0.32 -16.32
N GLU A 225 25.68 -0.92 -16.77
CA GLU A 225 24.71 -1.83 -17.35
C GLU A 225 23.69 -2.40 -16.31
N LYS A 226 24.02 -2.36 -15.02
CA LYS A 226 23.17 -2.86 -13.93
C LYS A 226 22.44 -1.76 -13.17
N ALA A 227 22.80 -0.52 -13.38
CA ALA A 227 22.20 0.64 -12.71
C ALA A 227 20.89 1.15 -13.36
N ILE A 228 20.39 0.46 -14.39
CA ILE A 228 19.05 0.72 -14.94
C ILE A 228 18.03 -0.06 -14.10
N LEU A 229 17.64 0.54 -13.01
CA LEU A 229 16.51 0.12 -12.17
C LEU A 229 15.28 0.98 -12.47
#